data_496b89a6ae133a8a471b90e63179bd46
#
_entry.id   496b89a6ae133a8a471b90e63179bd46
#
_cell.length_a   1.000
_cell.length_b   1.000
_cell.length_c   1.000
_cell.angle_alpha   90.00
_cell.angle_beta   90.00
_cell.angle_gamma   90.00
#
_symmetry.space_group_name_H-M   'P 1'
#
loop_
_entity.id
_entity.type
_entity.pdbx_description
1 polymer ?
#
loop_
_entity_poly.entity_id
_entity_poly.type
_entity_poly.pdbx_seq_one_letter_code
_entity_poly.pdbx_strand_id
1 'polypeptide(L)'
;MKNSDQRLRLESQGNILELDPENGGSILSYRSETENGIFHWMCPAGEKGLEGDILDLSCFPLIPFSSRICDGVFQFKGKEYRLPLNFLPEKHTIHGHGWKASWWVSGRSASSARFEYVHQPDEWPWSYRAVQSFALEGAKLSIGLELQNTSDSPMPAGFGLHPYFVRTPRARVIADCDRIWINDDEVMALRLEPLPEDRNICEGLEAEAGFIDNTFTGWDRRARIEWPEWDAEILIESEAPLDFLVMYAPLDKDFFCVEPVSNVTDAFNMMDRGEAGHGTRVLNAGESLTSRVTFFPKIRK
;
A
#
# COMPACT_ATOMS: atom_id res chain seq x y z
N MET A 1 12.26 -0.91 -23.83
CA MET A 1 12.23 0.45 -23.23
C MET A 1 10.77 0.77 -23.02
N LYS A 2 10.31 0.90 -21.75
CA LYS A 2 8.97 1.37 -21.47
C LYS A 2 8.89 2.85 -21.91
N ASN A 3 7.76 3.24 -22.46
CA ASN A 3 7.58 4.54 -23.11
C ASN A 3 7.50 5.63 -22.03
N SER A 4 8.54 6.45 -21.85
CA SER A 4 8.55 7.58 -20.90
C SER A 4 7.46 8.64 -21.17
N ASP A 5 6.82 8.56 -22.34
CA ASP A 5 5.80 9.52 -22.79
C ASP A 5 4.45 9.41 -22.07
N GLN A 6 4.23 8.36 -21.25
CA GLN A 6 2.97 8.18 -20.51
C GLN A 6 3.03 8.62 -19.04
N ARG A 7 4.20 8.96 -18.52
CA ARG A 7 4.34 9.46 -17.15
C ARG A 7 3.60 10.79 -17.00
N LEU A 8 2.92 10.92 -15.88
CA LEU A 8 2.16 12.13 -15.57
C LEU A 8 2.83 12.92 -14.46
N ARG A 9 2.75 14.23 -14.58
CA ARG A 9 3.13 15.18 -13.54
C ARG A 9 1.90 16.00 -13.17
N LEU A 10 1.55 15.97 -11.88
CA LEU A 10 0.52 16.82 -11.29
C LEU A 10 1.21 17.88 -10.45
N GLU A 11 0.64 19.08 -10.45
CA GLU A 11 1.18 20.23 -9.70
C GLU A 11 0.09 20.98 -8.95
N SER A 12 0.42 21.42 -7.73
CA SER A 12 -0.41 22.30 -6.93
C SER A 12 0.44 23.12 -5.97
N GLN A 13 0.49 24.44 -6.14
CA GLN A 13 1.15 25.38 -5.20
C GLN A 13 2.58 24.97 -4.80
N GLY A 14 3.43 24.64 -5.78
CA GLY A 14 4.82 24.21 -5.55
C GLY A 14 4.96 22.76 -5.06
N ASN A 15 3.87 22.00 -5.02
CA ASN A 15 3.91 20.56 -4.73
C ASN A 15 3.74 19.77 -6.03
N ILE A 16 4.46 18.66 -6.13
CA ILE A 16 4.57 17.86 -7.33
C ILE A 16 4.34 16.40 -7.01
N LEU A 17 3.50 15.77 -7.82
CA LEU A 17 3.28 14.33 -7.83
C LEU A 17 3.60 13.79 -9.23
N GLU A 18 4.54 12.86 -9.32
CA GLU A 18 4.89 12.17 -10.55
C GLU A 18 4.38 10.73 -10.51
N LEU A 19 3.72 10.30 -11.58
CA LEU A 19 3.01 9.03 -11.67
C LEU A 19 3.45 8.24 -12.89
N ASP A 20 3.49 6.90 -12.75
CA ASP A 20 3.75 5.97 -13.85
C ASP A 20 2.59 4.97 -13.99
N PRO A 21 1.63 5.21 -14.88
CA PRO A 21 0.51 4.31 -15.10
C PRO A 21 0.95 2.96 -15.68
N GLU A 22 2.00 2.90 -16.48
CA GLU A 22 2.46 1.66 -17.11
C GLU A 22 3.20 0.73 -16.14
N ASN A 23 3.70 1.25 -15.04
CA ASN A 23 4.43 0.50 -14.04
C ASN A 23 3.65 0.42 -12.72
N GLY A 24 2.63 -0.44 -12.67
CA GLY A 24 1.81 -0.67 -11.49
C GLY A 24 0.85 0.47 -11.13
N GLY A 25 0.66 1.48 -11.99
CA GLY A 25 -0.12 2.67 -11.64
C GLY A 25 0.49 3.43 -10.45
N SER A 26 1.81 3.47 -10.37
CA SER A 26 2.59 3.84 -9.20
C SER A 26 2.89 5.34 -9.10
N ILE A 27 3.33 5.76 -7.92
CA ILE A 27 3.94 7.07 -7.67
C ILE A 27 5.45 6.93 -7.86
N LEU A 28 6.04 7.85 -8.63
CA LEU A 28 7.47 7.99 -8.82
C LEU A 28 8.09 9.01 -7.85
N SER A 29 7.34 10.05 -7.50
CA SER A 29 7.81 11.11 -6.61
C SER A 29 6.62 11.88 -6.04
N TYR A 30 6.68 12.17 -4.75
CA TYR A 30 5.79 13.11 -4.07
C TYR A 30 6.64 14.07 -3.25
N ARG A 31 6.66 15.35 -3.66
CA ARG A 31 7.57 16.34 -3.12
C ARG A 31 6.98 17.75 -3.07
N SER A 32 7.57 18.57 -2.20
CA SER A 32 7.37 20.03 -2.18
C SER A 32 8.64 20.73 -2.66
N GLU A 33 8.49 21.73 -3.53
CA GLU A 33 9.55 22.67 -3.90
C GLU A 33 9.42 23.91 -3.03
N THR A 34 10.43 24.19 -2.22
CA THR A 34 10.45 25.28 -1.25
C THR A 34 11.62 26.21 -1.53
N GLU A 35 11.64 27.39 -0.89
CA GLU A 35 12.79 28.31 -0.97
C GLU A 35 14.10 27.68 -0.46
N ASN A 36 13.99 26.67 0.42
CA ASN A 36 15.12 25.93 1.00
C ASN A 36 15.51 24.69 0.19
N GLY A 37 14.86 24.45 -0.97
CA GLY A 37 15.11 23.30 -1.83
C GLY A 37 13.92 22.34 -1.94
N ILE A 38 14.20 21.14 -2.44
CA ILE A 38 13.22 20.08 -2.65
C ILE A 38 13.11 19.23 -1.40
N PHE A 39 11.87 19.01 -0.94
CA PHE A 39 11.57 18.08 0.15
C PHE A 39 10.73 16.91 -0.36
N HIS A 40 11.25 15.70 -0.25
CA HIS A 40 10.55 14.48 -0.64
C HIS A 40 9.72 13.92 0.53
N TRP A 41 8.41 13.82 0.34
CA TRP A 41 7.47 13.24 1.31
C TRP A 41 7.44 11.71 1.27
N MET A 42 7.75 11.12 0.14
CA MET A 42 8.00 9.70 -0.07
C MET A 42 9.38 9.53 -0.71
N CYS A 43 10.00 8.36 -0.55
CA CYS A 43 11.23 8.04 -1.27
C CYS A 43 11.00 8.24 -2.76
N PRO A 44 11.78 9.07 -3.45
CA PRO A 44 11.66 9.18 -4.90
C PRO A 44 12.09 7.87 -5.56
N ALA A 45 11.49 7.55 -6.71
CA ALA A 45 11.92 6.42 -7.51
C ALA A 45 13.41 6.56 -7.88
N GLY A 46 14.16 5.49 -7.68
CA GLY A 46 15.55 5.40 -8.10
C GLY A 46 15.69 5.11 -9.60
N GLU A 47 16.94 4.98 -10.06
CA GLU A 47 17.22 4.69 -11.48
C GLU A 47 16.55 3.40 -11.95
N LYS A 48 16.59 2.33 -11.14
CA LYS A 48 15.93 1.06 -11.46
C LYS A 48 14.42 1.18 -11.52
N GLY A 49 13.82 1.95 -10.60
CA GLY A 49 12.38 2.25 -10.62
C GLY A 49 11.98 2.98 -11.90
N LEU A 50 12.77 3.94 -12.33
CA LEU A 50 12.57 4.63 -13.60
C LEU A 50 12.73 3.71 -14.82
N GLU A 51 13.45 2.59 -14.71
CA GLU A 51 13.61 1.54 -15.72
C GLU A 51 12.53 0.45 -15.61
N GLY A 52 11.69 0.49 -14.56
CA GLY A 52 10.55 -0.39 -14.37
C GLY A 52 10.66 -1.40 -13.24
N ASP A 53 11.63 -1.27 -12.34
CA ASP A 53 11.69 -2.05 -11.10
C ASP A 53 10.65 -1.48 -10.10
N ILE A 54 9.62 -2.27 -9.84
CA ILE A 54 8.51 -1.86 -8.98
C ILE A 54 8.93 -1.62 -7.52
N LEU A 55 10.00 -2.24 -7.07
CA LEU A 55 10.49 -2.09 -5.70
C LEU A 55 11.34 -0.83 -5.46
N ASP A 56 11.65 -0.11 -6.51
CA ASP A 56 12.42 1.14 -6.47
C ASP A 56 11.53 2.34 -6.82
N LEU A 57 10.26 2.29 -6.37
CA LEU A 57 9.22 3.31 -6.58
C LEU A 57 8.79 3.94 -5.25
N SER A 58 8.05 5.05 -5.31
CA SER A 58 7.57 5.76 -4.12
C SER A 58 6.33 5.12 -3.47
N CYS A 59 5.43 4.58 -4.28
CA CYS A 59 4.21 3.93 -3.81
C CYS A 59 3.54 3.16 -4.94
N PHE A 60 2.93 2.01 -4.62
CA PHE A 60 2.10 1.25 -5.56
C PHE A 60 0.85 0.66 -4.88
N PRO A 61 -0.19 0.31 -5.64
CA PRO A 61 -1.41 -0.29 -5.10
C PRO A 61 -1.24 -1.78 -4.84
N LEU A 62 -1.90 -2.28 -3.82
CA LEU A 62 -2.01 -3.69 -3.46
C LEU A 62 -3.42 -4.16 -3.83
N ILE A 63 -3.59 -4.85 -4.96
CA ILE A 63 -4.89 -5.24 -5.54
C ILE A 63 -4.75 -6.57 -6.28
N PRO A 64 -5.67 -7.55 -6.10
CA PRO A 64 -6.92 -7.54 -5.35
C PRO A 64 -6.78 -8.02 -3.90
N PHE A 65 -5.59 -8.06 -3.35
CA PHE A 65 -5.28 -8.32 -1.94
C PHE A 65 -3.95 -7.68 -1.56
N SER A 66 -3.75 -7.43 -0.28
CA SER A 66 -2.47 -7.01 0.29
C SER A 66 -1.74 -8.19 0.92
N SER A 67 -0.43 -8.05 1.09
CA SER A 67 0.46 -9.02 1.72
C SER A 67 0.47 -10.41 1.03
N ARG A 68 0.76 -11.48 1.77
CA ARG A 68 1.06 -12.82 1.26
C ARG A 68 -0.15 -13.75 1.26
N ILE A 69 -0.16 -14.70 0.31
CA ILE A 69 -0.97 -15.91 0.34
C ILE A 69 -0.01 -17.09 0.43
N CYS A 70 -0.14 -17.92 1.46
CA CYS A 70 0.74 -19.05 1.76
C CYS A 70 0.92 -19.97 0.56
N ASP A 71 2.16 -20.17 0.10
CA ASP A 71 2.52 -21.00 -1.08
C ASP A 71 1.73 -20.67 -2.36
N GLY A 72 1.09 -19.49 -2.41
CA GLY A 72 0.17 -19.12 -3.47
C GLY A 72 -1.15 -19.91 -3.47
N VAL A 73 -1.48 -20.61 -2.40
CA VAL A 73 -2.66 -21.50 -2.33
C VAL A 73 -3.67 -20.96 -1.33
N PHE A 74 -4.93 -20.89 -1.74
CA PHE A 74 -6.01 -20.52 -0.83
C PHE A 74 -7.30 -21.29 -1.13
N GLN A 75 -8.14 -21.39 -0.10
CA GLN A 75 -9.47 -21.96 -0.19
C GLN A 75 -10.52 -20.85 -0.24
N PHE A 76 -11.50 -20.98 -1.10
CA PHE A 76 -12.65 -20.09 -1.12
C PHE A 76 -13.91 -20.82 -1.54
N LYS A 77 -14.93 -20.78 -0.67
CA LYS A 77 -16.22 -21.46 -0.90
C LYS A 77 -16.08 -22.95 -1.23
N GLY A 78 -15.16 -23.64 -0.54
CA GLY A 78 -14.94 -25.07 -0.69
C GLY A 78 -14.17 -25.48 -1.94
N LYS A 79 -13.54 -24.53 -2.64
CA LYS A 79 -12.68 -24.79 -3.80
C LYS A 79 -11.27 -24.25 -3.54
N GLU A 80 -10.27 -25.04 -3.92
CA GLU A 80 -8.86 -24.63 -3.88
C GLU A 80 -8.48 -23.84 -5.13
N TYR A 81 -7.69 -22.79 -4.91
CA TYR A 81 -7.12 -21.94 -5.95
C TYR A 81 -5.60 -21.88 -5.77
N ARG A 82 -4.88 -21.89 -6.88
CA ARG A 82 -3.41 -21.82 -6.91
C ARG A 82 -2.98 -20.66 -7.78
N LEU A 83 -2.27 -19.72 -7.19
CA LEU A 83 -1.69 -18.58 -7.87
C LEU A 83 -0.20 -18.82 -8.11
N PRO A 84 0.36 -18.36 -9.22
CA PRO A 84 1.80 -18.42 -9.45
C PRO A 84 2.54 -17.56 -8.44
N LEU A 85 3.77 -17.97 -8.09
CA LEU A 85 4.66 -17.11 -7.32
C LEU A 85 5.05 -15.91 -8.19
N ASN A 86 4.77 -14.73 -7.70
CA ASN A 86 4.91 -13.50 -8.47
C ASN A 86 6.09 -12.62 -8.02
N PHE A 87 6.87 -13.06 -7.01
CA PHE A 87 7.99 -12.29 -6.48
C PHE A 87 9.12 -13.22 -5.98
N LEU A 88 9.90 -13.83 -6.88
CA LEU A 88 11.02 -14.70 -6.50
C LEU A 88 12.18 -13.88 -5.86
N PRO A 89 12.86 -14.37 -4.78
CA PRO A 89 12.77 -15.73 -4.23
C PRO A 89 11.68 -15.91 -3.15
N GLU A 90 10.72 -14.99 -3.01
CA GLU A 90 9.60 -15.14 -2.07
C GLU A 90 8.85 -16.45 -2.35
N LYS A 91 8.54 -17.21 -1.30
CA LYS A 91 7.86 -18.50 -1.39
C LYS A 91 6.34 -18.37 -1.50
N HIS A 92 5.83 -17.18 -1.26
CA HIS A 92 4.41 -16.86 -1.23
C HIS A 92 4.03 -15.96 -2.41
N THR A 93 2.78 -15.99 -2.83
CA THR A 93 2.27 -14.99 -3.77
C THR A 93 1.89 -13.74 -3.01
N ILE A 94 2.34 -12.57 -3.49
CA ILE A 94 2.14 -11.29 -2.79
C ILE A 94 1.35 -10.27 -3.62
N HIS A 95 0.56 -9.44 -2.94
CA HIS A 95 0.00 -8.16 -3.42
C HIS A 95 -0.90 -8.22 -4.67
N GLY A 96 -1.24 -9.43 -5.15
CA GLY A 96 -2.08 -9.60 -6.35
C GLY A 96 -1.42 -9.12 -7.64
N HIS A 97 -2.19 -8.49 -8.53
CA HIS A 97 -1.76 -8.13 -9.88
C HIS A 97 -1.52 -6.64 -10.07
N GLY A 98 -2.28 -5.80 -9.36
CA GLY A 98 -2.34 -4.35 -9.60
C GLY A 98 -0.99 -3.65 -9.59
N TRP A 99 -0.11 -4.03 -8.69
CA TRP A 99 1.21 -3.43 -8.51
C TRP A 99 2.20 -3.68 -9.66
N LYS A 100 1.94 -4.69 -10.51
CA LYS A 100 2.76 -5.03 -11.70
C LYS A 100 2.06 -4.78 -13.01
N ALA A 101 0.77 -4.46 -12.96
CA ALA A 101 -0.03 -4.25 -14.14
C ALA A 101 0.27 -2.90 -14.82
N SER A 102 -0.01 -2.83 -16.10
CA SER A 102 -0.12 -1.56 -16.80
C SER A 102 -1.55 -1.04 -16.63
N TRP A 103 -1.69 0.19 -16.15
CA TRP A 103 -2.95 0.89 -15.98
C TRP A 103 -3.12 1.92 -17.09
N TRP A 104 -4.33 2.18 -17.54
CA TRP A 104 -4.57 3.26 -18.49
C TRP A 104 -5.08 4.51 -17.80
N VAL A 105 -4.76 5.67 -18.37
CA VAL A 105 -5.22 6.96 -17.89
C VAL A 105 -6.63 7.19 -18.39
N SER A 106 -7.63 7.20 -17.50
CA SER A 106 -9.04 7.45 -17.85
C SER A 106 -9.46 8.91 -17.61
N GLY A 107 -8.63 9.70 -16.92
CA GLY A 107 -8.86 11.12 -16.69
C GLY A 107 -7.63 11.82 -16.12
N ARG A 108 -7.44 13.08 -16.45
CA ARG A 108 -6.38 13.92 -15.89
C ARG A 108 -6.71 15.40 -15.93
N SER A 109 -6.13 16.15 -15.00
CA SER A 109 -6.06 17.61 -14.97
C SER A 109 -4.66 18.05 -14.54
N ALA A 110 -4.45 19.33 -14.28
CA ALA A 110 -3.18 19.83 -13.75
C ALA A 110 -2.83 19.24 -12.36
N SER A 111 -3.85 18.93 -11.53
CA SER A 111 -3.66 18.47 -10.15
C SER A 111 -4.40 17.17 -9.81
N SER A 112 -4.94 16.46 -10.80
CA SER A 112 -5.61 15.17 -10.59
C SER A 112 -5.36 14.19 -11.73
N ALA A 113 -5.40 12.89 -11.41
CA ALA A 113 -5.36 11.81 -12.38
C ALA A 113 -6.30 10.67 -11.95
N ARG A 114 -6.77 9.90 -12.93
CA ARG A 114 -7.54 8.68 -12.72
C ARG A 114 -6.96 7.58 -13.60
N PHE A 115 -6.61 6.46 -12.97
CA PHE A 115 -6.10 5.27 -13.62
C PHE A 115 -7.09 4.12 -13.46
N GLU A 116 -7.15 3.27 -14.47
CA GLU A 116 -7.98 2.09 -14.46
C GLU A 116 -7.19 0.86 -14.92
N TYR A 117 -7.52 -0.29 -14.32
CA TYR A 117 -7.02 -1.59 -14.69
C TYR A 117 -8.18 -2.58 -14.75
N VAL A 118 -8.19 -3.42 -15.77
CA VAL A 118 -9.14 -4.54 -15.88
C VAL A 118 -8.37 -5.83 -15.92
N HIS A 119 -8.63 -6.69 -14.94
CA HIS A 119 -8.13 -8.04 -14.91
C HIS A 119 -9.09 -8.96 -15.68
N GLN A 120 -8.54 -9.77 -16.57
CA GLN A 120 -9.26 -10.88 -17.20
C GLN A 120 -8.92 -12.18 -16.47
N PRO A 121 -9.87 -13.13 -16.37
CA PRO A 121 -9.65 -14.38 -15.67
C PRO A 121 -8.42 -15.15 -16.16
N ASP A 122 -7.59 -15.56 -15.22
CA ASP A 122 -6.44 -16.44 -15.39
C ASP A 122 -6.38 -17.42 -14.20
N GLU A 123 -5.25 -17.60 -13.54
CA GLU A 123 -5.16 -18.34 -12.27
C GLU A 123 -5.98 -17.67 -11.15
N TRP A 124 -6.22 -16.34 -11.26
CA TRP A 124 -7.25 -15.62 -10.52
C TRP A 124 -8.54 -15.59 -11.36
N PRO A 125 -9.52 -16.46 -11.10
CA PRO A 125 -10.61 -16.76 -12.04
C PRO A 125 -11.70 -15.70 -12.11
N TRP A 126 -11.59 -14.62 -11.35
CA TRP A 126 -12.58 -13.54 -11.33
C TRP A 126 -12.08 -12.35 -12.15
N SER A 127 -12.87 -11.90 -13.10
CA SER A 127 -12.65 -10.60 -13.70
C SER A 127 -12.96 -9.49 -12.69
N TYR A 128 -12.14 -8.46 -12.68
CA TYR A 128 -12.40 -7.27 -11.88
C TYR A 128 -11.91 -6.00 -12.58
N ARG A 129 -12.47 -4.89 -12.19
CA ARG A 129 -12.01 -3.55 -12.55
C ARG A 129 -11.46 -2.88 -11.30
N ALA A 130 -10.28 -2.32 -11.41
CA ALA A 130 -9.67 -1.51 -10.36
C ALA A 130 -9.49 -0.08 -10.83
N VAL A 131 -9.63 0.87 -9.91
CA VAL A 131 -9.46 2.29 -10.17
C VAL A 131 -8.59 2.91 -9.08
N GLN A 132 -7.64 3.73 -9.49
CA GLN A 132 -6.93 4.66 -8.63
C GLN A 132 -7.27 6.10 -9.06
N SER A 133 -7.55 6.96 -8.09
CA SER A 133 -7.73 8.39 -8.32
C SER A 133 -6.76 9.19 -7.44
N PHE A 134 -6.09 10.15 -8.04
CA PHE A 134 -5.11 11.00 -7.38
C PHE A 134 -5.60 12.44 -7.43
N ALA A 135 -5.54 13.15 -6.29
CA ALA A 135 -5.82 14.58 -6.22
C ALA A 135 -4.77 15.27 -5.34
N LEU A 136 -4.13 16.30 -5.88
CA LEU A 136 -3.12 17.10 -5.22
C LEU A 136 -3.70 18.51 -4.97
N GLU A 137 -3.88 18.90 -3.70
CA GLU A 137 -4.44 20.19 -3.28
C GLU A 137 -3.44 20.88 -2.33
N GLY A 138 -2.66 21.83 -2.87
CA GLY A 138 -1.48 22.28 -2.16
C GLY A 138 -0.54 21.11 -1.92
N ALA A 139 -0.11 20.93 -0.67
CA ALA A 139 0.71 19.78 -0.30
C ALA A 139 -0.11 18.49 -0.01
N LYS A 140 -1.43 18.60 0.20
CA LYS A 140 -2.30 17.45 0.50
C LYS A 140 -2.44 16.54 -0.71
N LEU A 141 -2.14 15.25 -0.55
CA LEU A 141 -2.37 14.21 -1.55
C LEU A 141 -3.48 13.27 -1.09
N SER A 142 -4.52 13.10 -1.92
CA SER A 142 -5.57 12.11 -1.70
C SER A 142 -5.50 11.03 -2.78
N ILE A 143 -5.51 9.76 -2.37
CA ILE A 143 -5.50 8.59 -3.25
C ILE A 143 -6.75 7.78 -2.97
N GLY A 144 -7.67 7.71 -3.95
CA GLY A 144 -8.84 6.83 -3.88
C GLY A 144 -8.55 5.50 -4.54
N LEU A 145 -9.06 4.42 -3.93
CA LEU A 145 -9.01 3.05 -4.45
C LEU A 145 -10.44 2.54 -4.65
N GLU A 146 -10.67 1.86 -5.76
CA GLU A 146 -11.91 1.13 -6.05
C GLU A 146 -11.54 -0.22 -6.66
N LEU A 147 -12.19 -1.29 -6.18
CA LEU A 147 -12.09 -2.64 -6.71
C LEU A 147 -13.50 -3.17 -6.94
N GLN A 148 -13.89 -3.38 -8.18
CA GLN A 148 -15.21 -3.90 -8.56
C GLN A 148 -15.09 -5.33 -9.07
N ASN A 149 -15.87 -6.26 -8.51
CA ASN A 149 -16.04 -7.58 -9.08
C ASN A 149 -16.90 -7.49 -10.35
N THR A 150 -16.30 -7.74 -11.50
CA THR A 150 -17.00 -7.75 -12.81
C THR A 150 -17.32 -9.16 -13.32
N SER A 151 -17.00 -10.20 -12.51
CA SER A 151 -17.41 -11.58 -12.79
C SER A 151 -18.84 -11.83 -12.35
N ASP A 152 -19.40 -12.98 -12.70
CA ASP A 152 -20.75 -13.43 -12.36
C ASP A 152 -20.84 -14.20 -11.02
N SER A 153 -19.71 -14.39 -10.34
CA SER A 153 -19.60 -15.12 -9.08
C SER A 153 -18.94 -14.30 -7.98
N PRO A 154 -19.20 -14.62 -6.70
CA PRO A 154 -18.54 -13.93 -5.60
C PRO A 154 -17.02 -14.10 -5.64
N MET A 155 -16.27 -13.02 -5.35
CA MET A 155 -14.82 -12.91 -5.38
C MET A 155 -14.30 -12.53 -3.99
N PRO A 156 -13.27 -13.20 -3.43
CA PRO A 156 -12.58 -12.71 -2.24
C PRO A 156 -11.76 -11.47 -2.63
N ALA A 157 -11.68 -10.49 -1.74
CA ALA A 157 -11.08 -9.20 -2.07
C ALA A 157 -10.46 -8.50 -0.88
N GLY A 158 -9.43 -7.73 -1.18
CA GLY A 158 -8.81 -6.74 -0.33
C GLY A 158 -8.02 -5.76 -1.17
N PHE A 159 -7.49 -4.72 -0.55
CA PHE A 159 -6.59 -3.78 -1.19
C PHE A 159 -5.79 -2.95 -0.17
N GLY A 160 -4.84 -2.18 -0.65
CA GLY A 160 -4.05 -1.24 0.13
C GLY A 160 -3.13 -0.40 -0.71
N LEU A 161 -2.28 0.36 -0.03
CA LEU A 161 -1.18 1.12 -0.63
C LEU A 161 0.13 0.75 0.04
N HIS A 162 1.20 0.76 -0.72
CA HIS A 162 2.56 0.46 -0.25
C HIS A 162 3.48 1.68 -0.42
N PRO A 163 3.32 2.74 0.39
CA PRO A 163 4.16 3.93 0.32
C PRO A 163 5.50 3.71 1.03
N TYR A 164 6.57 4.18 0.41
CA TYR A 164 7.95 4.16 0.91
C TYR A 164 8.34 5.53 1.45
N PHE A 165 8.85 5.57 2.67
CA PHE A 165 9.28 6.80 3.34
C PHE A 165 10.77 6.78 3.63
N VAL A 166 11.42 7.93 3.55
CA VAL A 166 12.85 8.04 3.83
C VAL A 166 13.13 7.72 5.29
N ARG A 167 14.05 6.79 5.52
CA ARG A 167 14.54 6.47 6.85
C ARG A 167 15.61 7.48 7.27
N THR A 168 15.42 8.11 8.43
CA THR A 168 16.43 8.88 9.13
C THR A 168 16.68 8.25 10.50
N PRO A 169 17.78 8.55 11.19
CA PRO A 169 18.08 7.94 12.50
C PRO A 169 17.01 8.11 13.57
N ARG A 170 16.15 9.14 13.45
CA ARG A 170 15.08 9.41 14.42
C ARG A 170 13.68 9.41 13.79
N ALA A 171 13.57 8.91 12.53
CA ALA A 171 12.26 8.74 11.90
C ALA A 171 11.43 7.75 12.72
N ARG A 172 10.18 8.12 13.03
CA ARG A 172 9.28 7.29 13.83
C ARG A 172 7.84 7.35 13.33
N VAL A 173 7.11 6.28 13.59
CA VAL A 173 5.70 6.13 13.25
C VAL A 173 4.88 6.09 14.52
N ILE A 174 3.84 6.90 14.59
CA ILE A 174 2.89 6.98 15.71
C ILE A 174 1.51 6.67 15.16
N ALA A 175 0.85 5.66 15.72
CA ALA A 175 -0.52 5.28 15.36
C ALA A 175 -1.22 4.68 16.57
N ASP A 176 -2.51 4.96 16.73
CA ASP A 176 -3.33 4.34 17.77
C ASP A 176 -3.78 2.96 17.31
N CYS A 177 -3.21 1.91 17.92
CA CYS A 177 -3.44 0.50 17.58
C CYS A 177 -3.59 -0.32 18.86
N ASP A 178 -4.44 -1.34 18.84
CA ASP A 178 -4.68 -2.21 19.99
C ASP A 178 -3.73 -3.39 20.06
N ARG A 179 -3.42 -4.01 18.91
CA ARG A 179 -2.75 -5.31 18.83
C ARG A 179 -1.89 -5.41 17.58
N ILE A 180 -1.02 -6.42 17.58
CA ILE A 180 -0.08 -6.73 16.48
C ILE A 180 -0.18 -8.20 16.09
N TRP A 181 -0.09 -8.51 14.81
CA TRP A 181 0.14 -9.86 14.33
C TRP A 181 1.62 -10.21 14.45
N ILE A 182 1.91 -11.25 15.25
CA ILE A 182 3.24 -11.86 15.34
C ILE A 182 3.39 -12.84 14.18
N ASN A 183 4.48 -12.72 13.47
CA ASN A 183 4.78 -13.52 12.30
C ASN A 183 5.79 -14.64 12.61
N ASP A 184 5.83 -15.65 11.74
CA ASP A 184 6.93 -16.62 11.69
C ASP A 184 8.12 -16.08 10.87
N ASP A 185 9.12 -16.95 10.65
CA ASP A 185 10.33 -16.60 9.89
C ASP A 185 10.07 -16.34 8.39
N GLU A 186 8.90 -16.72 7.86
CA GLU A 186 8.45 -16.46 6.49
C GLU A 186 7.46 -15.28 6.42
N VAL A 187 7.33 -14.54 7.53
CA VAL A 187 6.42 -13.37 7.65
C VAL A 187 4.94 -13.74 7.50
N MET A 188 4.61 -15.00 7.81
CA MET A 188 3.23 -15.45 7.86
C MET A 188 2.62 -15.18 9.24
N ALA A 189 1.39 -14.67 9.27
CA ALA A 189 0.71 -14.33 10.52
C ALA A 189 0.41 -15.58 11.36
N LEU A 190 1.02 -15.68 12.57
CA LEU A 190 0.85 -16.80 13.48
C LEU A 190 -0.25 -16.56 14.52
N ARG A 191 -0.20 -15.42 15.19
CA ARG A 191 -1.10 -15.10 16.30
C ARG A 191 -1.21 -13.61 16.53
N LEU A 192 -2.34 -13.20 17.05
CA LEU A 192 -2.63 -11.80 17.38
C LEU A 192 -2.36 -11.55 18.86
N GLU A 193 -1.47 -10.62 19.19
CA GLU A 193 -1.05 -10.29 20.55
C GLU A 193 -1.27 -8.81 20.87
N PRO A 194 -1.37 -8.43 22.17
CA PRO A 194 -1.22 -7.03 22.58
C PRO A 194 0.12 -6.47 22.10
N LEU A 195 0.22 -5.15 21.94
CA LEU A 195 1.47 -4.49 21.52
C LEU A 195 2.59 -4.79 22.54
N PRO A 196 3.69 -5.45 22.14
CA PRO A 196 4.84 -5.60 23.00
C PRO A 196 5.60 -4.26 23.10
N GLU A 197 6.39 -4.09 24.17
CA GLU A 197 7.09 -2.83 24.46
C GLU A 197 8.01 -2.39 23.30
N ASP A 198 8.70 -3.33 22.66
CA ASP A 198 9.61 -3.08 21.54
C ASP A 198 8.89 -2.87 20.19
N ARG A 199 7.58 -2.94 20.17
CA ARG A 199 6.70 -2.70 19.00
C ARG A 199 5.54 -1.76 19.32
N ASN A 200 5.70 -0.93 20.35
CA ASN A 200 4.65 0.00 20.78
C ASN A 200 4.54 1.22 19.86
N ILE A 201 3.81 1.06 18.78
CA ILE A 201 3.59 2.11 17.77
C ILE A 201 2.79 3.30 18.33
N CYS A 202 2.02 3.12 19.40
CA CYS A 202 1.26 4.21 20.03
C CYS A 202 2.17 5.27 20.68
N GLU A 203 3.34 4.86 21.17
CA GLU A 203 4.33 5.75 21.80
C GLU A 203 5.37 6.27 20.79
N GLY A 204 5.35 5.77 19.56
CA GLY A 204 6.28 6.12 18.50
C GLY A 204 7.34 5.05 18.26
N LEU A 205 7.06 4.17 17.29
CA LEU A 205 7.98 3.12 16.88
C LEU A 205 9.01 3.70 15.89
N GLU A 206 10.29 3.64 16.27
CA GLU A 206 11.39 4.13 15.43
C GLU A 206 11.62 3.20 14.23
N ALA A 207 11.88 3.77 13.06
CA ALA A 207 12.22 3.00 11.86
C ALA A 207 13.54 2.23 12.01
N GLU A 208 14.41 2.64 12.96
CA GLU A 208 15.68 1.98 13.31
C GLU A 208 15.54 0.92 14.41
N ALA A 209 14.33 0.61 14.88
CA ALA A 209 14.09 -0.38 15.96
C ALA A 209 14.35 -1.86 15.57
N GLY A 210 15.08 -2.10 14.50
CA GLY A 210 15.38 -3.41 13.94
C GLY A 210 14.48 -3.79 12.78
N PHE A 211 14.49 -5.07 12.40
CA PHE A 211 13.59 -5.57 11.37
C PHE A 211 12.14 -5.53 11.84
N ILE A 212 11.28 -4.91 11.06
CA ILE A 212 9.84 -4.84 11.27
C ILE A 212 9.16 -5.26 9.95
N ASP A 213 8.23 -6.19 10.01
CA ASP A 213 7.30 -6.53 8.92
C ASP A 213 6.03 -7.07 9.58
N ASN A 214 5.25 -6.17 10.18
CA ASN A 214 4.12 -6.54 11.02
C ASN A 214 2.85 -5.77 10.64
N THR A 215 1.71 -6.46 10.80
CA THR A 215 0.38 -5.86 10.68
C THR A 215 -0.15 -5.49 12.07
N PHE A 216 -0.50 -4.23 12.25
CA PHE A 216 -1.17 -3.68 13.43
C PHE A 216 -2.68 -3.64 13.22
N THR A 217 -3.46 -3.91 14.30
CA THR A 217 -4.92 -3.95 14.28
C THR A 217 -5.53 -3.07 15.38
N GLY A 218 -6.85 -2.86 15.32
CA GLY A 218 -7.50 -1.88 16.19
C GLY A 218 -7.09 -0.45 15.85
N TRP A 219 -6.53 -0.26 14.68
CA TRP A 219 -6.06 1.03 14.19
C TRP A 219 -7.22 1.99 13.96
N ASP A 220 -7.08 3.22 14.47
CA ASP A 220 -8.06 4.29 14.31
C ASP A 220 -8.07 4.91 12.91
N ARG A 221 -7.28 4.37 11.98
CA ARG A 221 -7.06 4.83 10.60
C ARG A 221 -6.32 6.16 10.49
N ARG A 222 -5.49 6.47 11.51
CA ARG A 222 -4.57 7.60 11.52
C ARG A 222 -3.17 7.15 11.87
N ALA A 223 -2.19 7.57 11.08
CA ALA A 223 -0.78 7.36 11.41
C ALA A 223 -0.02 8.65 11.15
N ARG A 224 0.94 8.97 12.00
CA ARG A 224 1.82 10.11 11.84
C ARG A 224 3.26 9.61 11.73
N ILE A 225 3.95 10.05 10.70
CA ILE A 225 5.39 9.87 10.55
C ILE A 225 6.05 11.19 10.91
N GLU A 226 7.06 11.16 11.77
CA GLU A 226 7.85 12.30 12.17
C GLU A 226 9.31 12.12 11.77
N TRP A 227 9.89 13.19 11.24
CA TRP A 227 11.33 13.32 10.96
C TRP A 227 11.90 14.49 11.78
N PRO A 228 12.35 14.22 13.03
CA PRO A 228 12.84 15.28 13.90
C PRO A 228 14.05 16.04 13.33
N GLU A 229 14.88 15.36 12.50
CA GLU A 229 16.03 15.98 11.84
C GLU A 229 15.67 17.06 10.84
N TRP A 230 14.47 16.97 10.27
CA TRP A 230 13.98 17.87 9.23
C TRP A 230 12.88 18.80 9.73
N ASP A 231 12.52 18.69 11.01
CA ASP A 231 11.35 19.40 11.58
C ASP A 231 10.09 19.22 10.72
N ALA A 232 9.90 17.99 10.25
CA ALA A 232 8.83 17.62 9.31
C ALA A 232 7.99 16.45 9.84
N GLU A 233 6.74 16.43 9.41
CA GLU A 233 5.81 15.34 9.69
C GLU A 233 4.87 15.11 8.51
N ILE A 234 4.33 13.90 8.40
CA ILE A 234 3.21 13.61 7.51
C ILE A 234 2.14 12.85 8.30
N LEU A 235 0.91 13.35 8.28
CA LEU A 235 -0.24 12.63 8.81
C LEU A 235 -0.86 11.83 7.65
N ILE A 236 -1.12 10.56 7.89
CA ILE A 236 -1.82 9.64 6.99
C ILE A 236 -3.19 9.39 7.60
N GLU A 237 -4.25 9.67 6.85
CA GLU A 237 -5.62 9.32 7.23
C GLU A 237 -6.19 8.37 6.18
N SER A 238 -6.83 7.28 6.61
CA SER A 238 -7.51 6.36 5.72
C SER A 238 -9.00 6.25 6.06
N GLU A 239 -9.79 5.85 5.06
CA GLU A 239 -11.21 5.53 5.24
C GLU A 239 -11.38 4.00 5.36
N ALA A 240 -12.51 3.57 5.95
CA ALA A 240 -12.87 2.16 5.92
C ALA A 240 -12.99 1.66 4.44
N PRO A 241 -12.61 0.43 4.14
CA PRO A 241 -12.21 -0.66 5.04
C PRO A 241 -10.69 -0.82 5.21
N LEU A 242 -9.89 0.21 5.06
CA LEU A 242 -8.46 0.17 5.37
C LEU A 242 -8.28 0.19 6.89
N ASP A 243 -8.55 -0.94 7.53
CA ASP A 243 -8.66 -1.07 8.98
C ASP A 243 -7.36 -1.58 9.64
N PHE A 244 -6.33 -1.87 8.84
CA PHE A 244 -5.03 -2.37 9.30
C PHE A 244 -3.90 -1.47 8.82
N LEU A 245 -2.84 -1.41 9.63
CA LEU A 245 -1.62 -0.71 9.30
C LEU A 245 -0.47 -1.71 9.26
N VAL A 246 0.22 -1.81 8.12
CA VAL A 246 1.47 -2.54 8.04
C VAL A 246 2.62 -1.56 8.21
N MET A 247 3.58 -1.90 9.07
CA MET A 247 4.88 -1.26 9.09
C MET A 247 5.93 -2.25 8.61
N TYR A 248 6.64 -1.87 7.55
CA TYR A 248 7.77 -2.62 7.01
C TYR A 248 9.03 -1.78 7.09
N ALA A 249 10.01 -2.22 7.89
CA ALA A 249 11.29 -1.55 8.04
C ALA A 249 12.40 -2.60 7.90
N PRO A 250 12.88 -2.86 6.66
CA PRO A 250 13.94 -3.82 6.40
C PRO A 250 15.27 -3.33 6.98
N LEU A 251 16.15 -4.27 7.33
CA LEU A 251 17.52 -3.95 7.69
C LEU A 251 18.28 -3.45 6.45
N ASP A 252 19.30 -2.64 6.66
CA ASP A 252 20.26 -2.17 5.64
C ASP A 252 19.60 -1.46 4.42
N LYS A 253 18.43 -0.84 4.63
CA LYS A 253 17.78 0.01 3.64
C LYS A 253 17.57 1.43 4.20
N ASP A 254 17.54 2.39 3.33
CA ASP A 254 17.33 3.81 3.62
C ASP A 254 15.85 4.23 3.60
N PHE A 255 14.94 3.25 3.62
CA PHE A 255 13.51 3.46 3.64
C PHE A 255 12.79 2.59 4.68
N PHE A 256 11.57 2.94 4.97
CA PHE A 256 10.56 2.12 5.64
C PHE A 256 9.19 2.38 5.00
N CYS A 257 8.23 1.48 5.23
CA CYS A 257 6.87 1.60 4.69
C CYS A 257 5.84 1.67 5.81
N VAL A 258 4.77 2.42 5.57
CA VAL A 258 3.60 2.53 6.45
C VAL A 258 2.37 2.39 5.57
N GLU A 259 1.76 1.22 5.61
CA GLU A 259 0.84 0.74 4.59
C GLU A 259 -0.58 0.61 5.13
N PRO A 260 -1.51 1.51 4.76
CA PRO A 260 -2.94 1.31 5.00
C PRO A 260 -3.46 0.16 4.13
N VAL A 261 -3.97 -0.91 4.77
CA VAL A 261 -4.47 -2.10 4.07
C VAL A 261 -5.82 -2.58 4.62
N SER A 262 -6.59 -3.27 3.81
CA SER A 262 -7.90 -3.79 4.19
C SER A 262 -7.88 -5.22 4.72
N ASN A 263 -6.79 -5.96 4.52
CA ASN A 263 -6.63 -7.34 4.93
C ASN A 263 -5.23 -7.63 5.44
N VAL A 264 -5.12 -8.60 6.35
CA VAL A 264 -3.85 -9.07 6.91
C VAL A 264 -3.20 -10.11 6.00
N THR A 265 -1.99 -10.58 6.38
CA THR A 265 -1.29 -11.69 5.70
C THR A 265 -2.14 -12.96 5.77
N ASP A 266 -2.20 -13.73 4.68
CA ASP A 266 -2.93 -15.01 4.50
C ASP A 266 -4.43 -14.92 4.79
N ALA A 267 -5.01 -13.74 4.62
CA ALA A 267 -6.37 -13.42 5.03
C ALA A 267 -7.45 -14.30 4.40
N PHE A 268 -7.24 -14.79 3.17
CA PHE A 268 -8.23 -15.67 2.50
C PHE A 268 -8.26 -17.06 3.16
N ASN A 269 -7.11 -17.61 3.52
CA ASN A 269 -7.05 -18.87 4.25
C ASN A 269 -7.56 -18.72 5.69
N MET A 270 -7.30 -17.59 6.35
CA MET A 270 -7.89 -17.28 7.66
C MET A 270 -9.42 -17.22 7.58
N MET A 271 -9.96 -16.59 6.55
CA MET A 271 -11.42 -16.56 6.32
C MET A 271 -11.98 -17.98 6.14
N ASP A 272 -11.34 -18.84 5.36
CA ASP A 272 -11.79 -20.23 5.15
C ASP A 272 -11.77 -21.05 6.44
N ARG A 273 -10.76 -20.83 7.29
CA ARG A 273 -10.68 -21.44 8.63
C ARG A 273 -11.66 -20.86 9.64
N GLY A 274 -12.43 -19.81 9.26
CA GLY A 274 -13.39 -19.13 10.13
C GLY A 274 -12.73 -18.25 11.20
N GLU A 275 -11.49 -17.86 11.02
CA GLU A 275 -10.76 -16.96 11.91
C GLU A 275 -11.29 -15.53 11.77
N ALA A 276 -11.43 -14.82 12.90
CA ALA A 276 -11.85 -13.43 12.89
C ALA A 276 -10.66 -12.46 12.64
N GLY A 277 -10.97 -11.23 12.21
CA GLY A 277 -9.96 -10.16 12.11
C GLY A 277 -9.05 -10.24 10.88
N HIS A 278 -9.36 -11.08 9.91
CA HIS A 278 -8.57 -11.22 8.67
C HIS A 278 -8.76 -10.07 7.67
N GLY A 279 -9.90 -9.37 7.71
CA GLY A 279 -10.19 -8.21 6.84
C GLY A 279 -10.66 -8.52 5.43
N THR A 280 -10.58 -9.77 4.96
CA THR A 280 -11.07 -10.17 3.64
C THR A 280 -12.53 -9.76 3.44
N ARG A 281 -12.83 -9.18 2.30
CA ARG A 281 -14.19 -8.90 1.84
C ARG A 281 -14.59 -9.95 0.80
N VAL A 282 -15.88 -10.20 0.68
CA VAL A 282 -16.44 -11.02 -0.40
C VAL A 282 -17.33 -10.10 -1.22
N LEU A 283 -16.92 -9.84 -2.45
CA LEU A 283 -17.68 -9.01 -3.39
C LEU A 283 -18.55 -9.90 -4.26
N ASN A 284 -19.88 -9.74 -4.20
CA ASN A 284 -20.78 -10.36 -5.14
C ASN A 284 -20.62 -9.76 -6.54
N ALA A 285 -21.24 -10.37 -7.55
CA ALA A 285 -21.21 -9.86 -8.92
C ALA A 285 -21.68 -8.39 -8.97
N GLY A 286 -20.85 -7.51 -9.54
CA GLY A 286 -21.09 -6.08 -9.66
C GLY A 286 -20.80 -5.25 -8.40
N GLU A 287 -20.54 -5.86 -7.25
CA GLU A 287 -20.18 -5.12 -6.03
C GLU A 287 -18.80 -4.50 -6.11
N SER A 288 -18.64 -3.36 -5.44
CA SER A 288 -17.38 -2.62 -5.33
C SER A 288 -16.95 -2.45 -3.89
N LEU A 289 -15.65 -2.49 -3.68
CA LEU A 289 -14.95 -2.08 -2.48
C LEU A 289 -14.26 -0.74 -2.77
N THR A 290 -14.47 0.27 -1.94
CA THR A 290 -13.89 1.61 -2.13
C THR A 290 -13.26 2.11 -0.85
N SER A 291 -12.18 2.88 -0.96
CA SER A 291 -11.57 3.60 0.15
C SER A 291 -10.74 4.77 -0.35
N ARG A 292 -10.22 5.55 0.60
CA ARG A 292 -9.31 6.67 0.34
C ARG A 292 -8.22 6.73 1.40
N VAL A 293 -7.03 7.09 0.97
CA VAL A 293 -5.92 7.48 1.84
C VAL A 293 -5.56 8.92 1.53
N THR A 294 -5.41 9.74 2.58
CA THR A 294 -5.02 11.14 2.45
C THR A 294 -3.75 11.39 3.25
N PHE A 295 -2.79 12.03 2.61
CA PHE A 295 -1.50 12.41 3.17
C PHE A 295 -1.50 13.93 3.40
N PHE A 296 -1.19 14.35 4.63
CA PHE A 296 -1.11 15.74 5.05
C PHE A 296 0.32 16.05 5.51
N PRO A 297 1.21 16.40 4.58
CA PRO A 297 2.58 16.74 4.91
C PRO A 297 2.67 18.12 5.53
N LYS A 298 3.63 18.30 6.46
CA LYS A 298 3.87 19.55 7.14
C LYS A 298 5.35 19.68 7.49
N ILE A 299 5.96 20.78 7.10
CA ILE A 299 7.25 21.25 7.64
C ILE A 299 6.91 22.23 8.78
N ARG A 300 7.42 21.95 9.99
CA ARG A 300 7.29 22.86 11.12
C ARG A 300 8.30 24.00 10.89
N LYS A 301 7.85 25.23 11.07
CA LYS A 301 8.70 26.43 10.92
C LYS A 301 9.39 26.75 12.23
#